data_fdda2102ef34e9258f9e256b4fbab364
#
_entry.id   fdda2102ef34e9258f9e256b4fbab364
#
_cell.length_a   1.000
_cell.length_b   1.000
_cell.length_c   1.000
_cell.angle_alpha   90.00
_cell.angle_beta   90.00
_cell.angle_gamma   90.00
#
_symmetry.space_group_name_H-M   'P 1'
#
loop_
_entity.id
_entity.type
_entity.pdbx_description
1 polymer ?
#
loop_
_entity_poly.entity_id
_entity_poly.type
_entity_poly.pdbx_seq_one_letter_code
_entity_poly.pdbx_strand_id
1 'polypeptide(L)'
;MPCRHKFIENLSCANVNYQPEILIIGTFNPEWPADNYANWFYGRTNNNYFWETLPRMFNEGSLKNLNHVDWKNFCSLKKIVITDLISSINDANEENPIHFEIISKFKDTEFAENFNDFEMTNILGILENNPTIKKVFFTRNPGVELFDNQIEIIHDFCNNNNIYFSHLMTPSKNARFQMRGWNPQMPDLDRNLSNFIYENWLDKWN
;
A
#
# COMPACT_ATOMS: atom_id res chain seq x y z
N MET A 1 -6.82 -6.06 -23.19
CA MET A 1 -6.93 -7.04 -22.08
C MET A 1 -7.18 -6.27 -20.78
N PRO A 2 -7.92 -6.82 -19.79
CA PRO A 2 -8.05 -6.24 -18.43
C PRO A 2 -6.68 -5.89 -17.84
N CYS A 3 -6.63 -4.91 -16.96
CA CYS A 3 -5.41 -4.59 -16.24
C CYS A 3 -5.36 -5.35 -14.91
N ARG A 4 -4.53 -6.39 -14.85
CA ARG A 4 -4.32 -7.17 -13.63
C ARG A 4 -3.30 -6.52 -12.73
N HIS A 5 -3.33 -6.93 -11.48
CA HIS A 5 -2.27 -6.59 -10.53
C HIS A 5 -0.96 -7.30 -10.90
N LYS A 6 0.15 -6.55 -10.93
CA LYS A 6 1.48 -7.07 -11.31
C LYS A 6 1.97 -8.24 -10.42
N PHE A 7 1.52 -8.27 -9.17
CA PHE A 7 1.87 -9.31 -8.18
C PHE A 7 0.65 -10.11 -7.74
N ILE A 8 -0.25 -10.44 -8.69
CA ILE A 8 -1.53 -11.10 -8.40
C ILE A 8 -1.36 -12.38 -7.59
N GLU A 9 -0.32 -13.18 -7.85
CA GLU A 9 -0.01 -14.42 -7.14
C GLU A 9 0.36 -14.20 -5.65
N ASN A 10 0.64 -12.98 -5.27
CA ASN A 10 1.04 -12.64 -3.90
C ASN A 10 -0.08 -11.94 -3.11
N LEU A 11 -1.17 -11.54 -3.76
CA LEU A 11 -2.25 -10.80 -3.11
C LEU A 11 -2.93 -11.59 -1.99
N SER A 12 -3.08 -12.91 -2.15
CA SER A 12 -3.72 -13.78 -1.15
C SER A 12 -2.90 -13.99 0.12
N CYS A 13 -1.62 -13.58 0.14
CA CYS A 13 -0.66 -13.84 1.22
C CYS A 13 -0.48 -15.34 1.57
N ALA A 14 -0.93 -16.26 0.70
CA ALA A 14 -0.87 -17.71 0.96
C ALA A 14 0.54 -18.30 0.86
N ASN A 15 1.46 -17.62 0.18
CA ASN A 15 2.79 -18.13 -0.13
C ASN A 15 3.87 -17.74 0.92
N VAL A 16 3.45 -17.29 2.11
CA VAL A 16 4.38 -16.97 3.19
C VAL A 16 4.62 -18.21 4.07
N ASN A 17 5.86 -18.40 4.52
CA ASN A 17 6.28 -19.55 5.36
C ASN A 17 6.38 -19.19 6.86
N TYR A 18 5.72 -18.11 7.28
CA TYR A 18 5.67 -17.62 8.65
C TYR A 18 4.23 -17.22 9.01
N GLN A 19 3.95 -17.14 10.30
CA GLN A 19 2.66 -16.64 10.80
C GLN A 19 2.68 -15.11 10.86
N PRO A 20 1.91 -14.41 10.02
CA PRO A 20 1.90 -12.96 10.00
C PRO A 20 1.21 -12.38 11.23
N GLU A 21 1.72 -11.25 11.71
CA GLU A 21 1.13 -10.48 12.81
C GLU A 21 0.62 -9.11 12.34
N ILE A 22 1.10 -8.64 11.19
CA ILE A 22 0.75 -7.34 10.61
C ILE A 22 0.37 -7.55 9.14
N LEU A 23 -0.78 -6.99 8.76
CA LEU A 23 -1.21 -6.86 7.36
C LEU A 23 -1.12 -5.40 6.93
N ILE A 24 -0.43 -5.15 5.82
CA ILE A 24 -0.40 -3.82 5.19
C ILE A 24 -1.12 -3.92 3.84
N ILE A 25 -2.09 -3.04 3.64
CA ILE A 25 -2.93 -2.99 2.44
C ILE A 25 -2.57 -1.71 1.66
N GLY A 26 -2.18 -1.88 0.40
CA GLY A 26 -2.10 -0.80 -0.58
C GLY A 26 -3.34 -0.73 -1.45
N THR A 27 -3.25 -0.04 -2.59
CA THR A 27 -4.38 0.12 -3.50
C THR A 27 -4.27 -0.76 -4.73
N PHE A 28 -3.33 -0.47 -5.62
CA PHE A 28 -3.16 -1.19 -6.88
C PHE A 28 -1.76 -0.98 -7.48
N ASN A 29 -1.20 -2.04 -8.02
CA ASN A 29 0.04 -2.00 -8.78
C ASN A 29 -0.20 -2.65 -10.15
N PRO A 30 -0.52 -1.89 -11.21
CA PRO A 30 -0.90 -2.42 -12.52
C PRO A 30 0.23 -3.21 -13.17
N GLU A 31 -0.11 -4.31 -13.89
CA GLU A 31 0.86 -5.10 -14.66
C GLU A 31 1.38 -4.34 -15.89
N TRP A 32 0.55 -3.50 -16.48
CA TRP A 32 0.94 -2.54 -17.50
C TRP A 32 0.73 -1.12 -16.95
N PRO A 33 1.49 -0.14 -17.32
CA PRO A 33 2.40 -0.03 -18.48
C PRO A 33 3.81 -0.63 -18.22
N ALA A 34 4.58 -0.77 -19.33
CA ALA A 34 5.92 -1.35 -19.27
C ALA A 34 6.94 -0.56 -18.42
N ASP A 35 6.71 0.73 -18.16
CA ASP A 35 7.53 1.56 -17.28
C ASP A 35 7.26 1.33 -15.78
N ASN A 36 6.35 0.42 -15.44
CA ASN A 36 6.21 -0.05 -14.07
C ASN A 36 7.39 -0.96 -13.68
N TYR A 37 8.47 -0.34 -13.23
CA TYR A 37 9.70 -1.03 -12.84
C TYR A 37 9.64 -1.68 -11.46
N ALA A 38 8.50 -1.63 -10.76
CA ALA A 38 8.35 -2.28 -9.46
C ALA A 38 8.62 -3.79 -9.56
N ASN A 39 9.49 -4.31 -8.68
CA ASN A 39 9.79 -5.73 -8.56
C ASN A 39 9.08 -6.39 -7.36
N TRP A 40 8.39 -5.60 -6.55
CA TRP A 40 7.60 -5.98 -5.38
C TRP A 40 6.67 -4.84 -4.98
N PHE A 41 5.79 -5.07 -4.02
CA PHE A 41 4.92 -4.03 -3.46
C PHE A 41 5.73 -2.79 -3.06
N TYR A 42 5.22 -1.62 -3.37
CA TYR A 42 5.88 -0.32 -3.16
C TYR A 42 7.28 -0.17 -3.81
N GLY A 43 7.61 -1.06 -4.75
CA GLY A 43 8.94 -1.12 -5.38
C GLY A 43 9.28 0.03 -6.33
N ARG A 44 8.36 0.98 -6.58
CA ARG A 44 8.65 2.22 -7.33
C ARG A 44 9.35 3.25 -6.45
N THR A 45 10.51 2.88 -5.92
CA THR A 45 11.22 3.60 -4.84
C THR A 45 11.61 5.04 -5.19
N ASN A 46 11.71 5.41 -6.47
CA ASN A 46 11.94 6.81 -6.88
C ASN A 46 10.76 7.73 -6.53
N ASN A 47 9.55 7.19 -6.42
CA ASN A 47 8.32 7.92 -6.15
C ASN A 47 7.62 7.50 -4.86
N ASN A 48 8.21 6.53 -4.12
CA ASN A 48 7.62 5.95 -2.94
C ASN A 48 8.64 5.84 -1.81
N TYR A 49 8.19 6.11 -0.59
CA TYR A 49 9.00 6.15 0.63
C TYR A 49 8.70 4.97 1.57
N PHE A 50 7.90 4.00 1.13
CA PHE A 50 7.49 2.86 1.96
C PHE A 50 8.67 2.11 2.55
N TRP A 51 9.62 1.69 1.71
CA TRP A 51 10.82 0.96 2.13
C TRP A 51 11.87 1.81 2.86
N GLU A 52 11.64 3.11 2.93
CA GLU A 52 12.38 4.03 3.79
C GLU A 52 11.68 4.21 5.14
N THR A 53 10.34 4.25 5.16
CA THR A 53 9.53 4.55 6.34
C THR A 53 9.24 3.29 7.18
N LEU A 54 8.81 2.18 6.55
CA LEU A 54 8.42 0.96 7.26
C LEU A 54 9.54 0.40 8.17
N PRO A 55 10.81 0.29 7.74
CA PRO A 55 11.87 -0.21 8.62
C PRO A 55 12.09 0.66 9.85
N ARG A 56 11.91 1.97 9.72
CA ARG A 56 12.03 2.92 10.84
C ARG A 56 11.00 2.68 11.95
N MET A 57 9.82 2.10 11.63
CA MET A 57 8.82 1.69 12.62
C MET A 57 9.36 0.59 13.55
N PHE A 58 10.43 -0.08 13.14
CA PHE A 58 11.14 -1.14 13.90
C PHE A 58 12.53 -0.71 14.35
N ASN A 59 12.85 0.59 14.31
CA ASN A 59 14.17 1.14 14.62
C ASN A 59 15.29 0.59 13.71
N GLU A 60 14.98 0.28 12.46
CA GLU A 60 15.94 -0.22 11.47
C GLU A 60 16.22 0.81 10.38
N GLY A 61 17.35 0.63 9.69
CA GLY A 61 17.78 1.49 8.58
C GLY A 61 16.88 1.33 7.35
N SER A 62 16.93 2.33 6.45
CA SER A 62 16.18 2.33 5.19
C SER A 62 16.54 1.13 4.30
N LEU A 63 15.52 0.48 3.75
CA LEU A 63 15.64 -0.60 2.75
C LEU A 63 15.39 -0.09 1.31
N LYS A 64 15.21 1.21 1.12
CA LYS A 64 14.80 1.81 -0.16
C LYS A 64 15.73 1.47 -1.33
N ASN A 65 17.02 1.37 -1.07
CA ASN A 65 18.04 1.09 -2.09
C ASN A 65 18.41 -0.40 -2.18
N LEU A 66 17.70 -1.26 -1.45
CA LEU A 66 17.87 -2.69 -1.50
C LEU A 66 16.89 -3.32 -2.51
N ASN A 67 16.96 -4.63 -2.69
CA ASN A 67 16.15 -5.35 -3.66
C ASN A 67 14.95 -6.05 -2.98
N HIS A 68 14.08 -6.63 -3.80
CA HIS A 68 12.86 -7.29 -3.32
C HIS A 68 13.11 -8.54 -2.44
N VAL A 69 14.28 -9.15 -2.52
CA VAL A 69 14.65 -10.28 -1.63
C VAL A 69 14.87 -9.77 -0.22
N ASP A 70 15.58 -8.65 -0.09
CA ASP A 70 15.81 -8.00 1.22
C ASP A 70 14.50 -7.54 1.83
N TRP A 71 13.59 -6.98 1.02
CA TRP A 71 12.26 -6.55 1.47
C TRP A 71 11.41 -7.72 1.98
N LYS A 72 11.41 -8.86 1.26
CA LYS A 72 10.72 -10.09 1.68
C LYS A 72 11.32 -10.67 2.96
N ASN A 73 12.65 -10.66 3.09
CA ASN A 73 13.35 -11.10 4.30
C ASN A 73 12.97 -10.23 5.50
N PHE A 74 12.93 -8.92 5.32
CA PHE A 74 12.46 -7.98 6.36
C PHE A 74 11.02 -8.28 6.76
N CYS A 75 10.11 -8.43 5.79
CA CYS A 75 8.72 -8.78 6.06
C CYS A 75 8.60 -10.10 6.85
N SER A 76 9.35 -11.12 6.47
CA SER A 76 9.39 -12.40 7.18
C SER A 76 9.88 -12.24 8.63
N LEU A 77 10.97 -11.51 8.83
CA LEU A 77 11.54 -11.24 10.16
C LEU A 77 10.57 -10.47 11.06
N LYS A 78 9.85 -9.50 10.49
CA LYS A 78 8.88 -8.67 11.23
C LYS A 78 7.45 -9.20 11.19
N LYS A 79 7.24 -10.39 10.59
CA LYS A 79 5.93 -11.04 10.46
C LYS A 79 4.88 -10.16 9.78
N ILE A 80 5.29 -9.48 8.72
CA ILE A 80 4.46 -8.56 7.93
C ILE A 80 4.05 -9.25 6.64
N VAL A 81 2.78 -9.18 6.28
CA VAL A 81 2.30 -9.47 4.92
C VAL A 81 1.78 -8.20 4.27
N ILE A 82 1.98 -8.10 2.97
CA ILE A 82 1.57 -6.95 2.17
C ILE A 82 0.65 -7.44 1.06
N THR A 83 -0.44 -6.72 0.85
CA THR A 83 -1.36 -6.93 -0.26
C THR A 83 -1.85 -5.59 -0.80
N ASP A 84 -2.56 -5.61 -1.91
CA ASP A 84 -3.26 -4.45 -2.44
C ASP A 84 -4.77 -4.75 -2.54
N LEU A 85 -5.60 -3.70 -2.48
CA LEU A 85 -7.05 -3.82 -2.41
C LEU A 85 -7.66 -4.29 -3.73
N ILE A 86 -7.08 -3.87 -4.87
CA ILE A 86 -7.57 -4.23 -6.21
C ILE A 86 -6.69 -5.34 -6.80
N SER A 87 -7.32 -6.40 -7.30
CA SER A 87 -6.64 -7.49 -8.03
C SER A 87 -6.70 -7.28 -9.55
N SER A 88 -7.77 -6.67 -10.07
CA SER A 88 -7.93 -6.38 -11.50
C SER A 88 -8.86 -5.19 -11.75
N ILE A 89 -8.63 -4.48 -12.85
CA ILE A 89 -9.57 -3.52 -13.45
C ILE A 89 -10.07 -4.17 -14.76
N ASN A 90 -11.27 -4.74 -14.72
CA ASN A 90 -11.76 -5.65 -15.76
C ASN A 90 -12.24 -4.92 -17.02
N ASP A 91 -12.75 -3.70 -16.89
CA ASP A 91 -13.17 -2.83 -18.00
C ASP A 91 -12.01 -1.98 -18.58
N ALA A 92 -10.81 -2.09 -18.04
CA ALA A 92 -9.63 -1.52 -18.67
C ALA A 92 -9.24 -2.30 -19.95
N ASN A 93 -8.75 -1.59 -20.95
CA ASN A 93 -8.24 -2.19 -22.19
C ASN A 93 -6.91 -1.57 -22.58
N GLU A 94 -5.86 -2.38 -22.61
CA GLU A 94 -4.49 -1.96 -22.92
C GLU A 94 -4.34 -1.37 -24.35
N GLU A 95 -5.16 -1.83 -25.31
CA GLU A 95 -5.18 -1.30 -26.68
C GLU A 95 -5.88 0.07 -26.79
N ASN A 96 -6.62 0.49 -25.74
CA ASN A 96 -7.22 1.81 -25.69
C ASN A 96 -6.19 2.82 -25.14
N PRO A 97 -5.72 3.78 -25.97
CA PRO A 97 -4.68 4.72 -25.54
C PRO A 97 -5.11 5.60 -24.34
N ILE A 98 -6.40 5.87 -24.18
CA ILE A 98 -6.93 6.63 -23.02
C ILE A 98 -6.80 5.80 -21.74
N HIS A 99 -7.21 4.52 -21.78
CA HIS A 99 -7.08 3.62 -20.63
C HIS A 99 -5.61 3.41 -20.26
N PHE A 100 -4.75 3.21 -21.28
CA PHE A 100 -3.30 3.08 -21.08
C PHE A 100 -2.71 4.33 -20.42
N GLU A 101 -3.08 5.53 -20.87
CA GLU A 101 -2.63 6.79 -20.26
C GLU A 101 -3.08 6.91 -18.80
N ILE A 102 -4.36 6.60 -18.49
CA ILE A 102 -4.91 6.68 -17.14
C ILE A 102 -4.14 5.72 -16.20
N ILE A 103 -3.97 4.47 -16.62
CA ILE A 103 -3.26 3.45 -15.84
C ILE A 103 -1.79 3.85 -15.61
N SER A 104 -1.14 4.45 -16.62
CA SER A 104 0.26 4.89 -16.56
C SER A 104 0.51 6.03 -15.59
N LYS A 105 -0.51 6.77 -15.17
CA LYS A 105 -0.39 7.82 -14.15
C LYS A 105 -0.26 7.26 -12.74
N PHE A 106 -0.67 6.03 -12.49
CA PHE A 106 -0.67 5.39 -11.16
C PHE A 106 -1.38 6.23 -10.09
N LYS A 107 -2.54 6.79 -10.47
CA LYS A 107 -3.35 7.62 -9.58
C LYS A 107 -4.66 6.93 -9.27
N ASP A 108 -4.83 6.54 -8.02
CA ASP A 108 -6.00 5.85 -7.52
C ASP A 108 -7.33 6.57 -7.79
N THR A 109 -7.33 7.90 -7.69
CA THR A 109 -8.52 8.72 -7.99
C THR A 109 -8.91 8.63 -9.45
N GLU A 110 -7.94 8.63 -10.37
CA GLU A 110 -8.21 8.50 -11.80
C GLU A 110 -8.74 7.10 -12.15
N PHE A 111 -8.31 6.07 -11.41
CA PHE A 111 -8.89 4.72 -11.59
C PHE A 111 -10.37 4.71 -11.20
N ALA A 112 -10.70 5.19 -10.01
CA ALA A 112 -12.08 5.23 -9.51
C ALA A 112 -13.01 6.13 -10.35
N GLU A 113 -12.49 7.15 -11.01
CA GLU A 113 -13.26 8.07 -11.87
C GLU A 113 -13.50 7.54 -13.27
N ASN A 114 -12.66 6.64 -13.79
CA ASN A 114 -12.67 6.24 -15.20
C ASN A 114 -13.02 4.76 -15.43
N PHE A 115 -13.03 3.93 -14.39
CA PHE A 115 -13.38 2.51 -14.47
C PHE A 115 -14.48 2.17 -13.47
N ASN A 116 -15.26 1.12 -13.78
CA ASN A 116 -16.43 0.72 -12.97
C ASN A 116 -16.42 -0.78 -12.60
N ASP A 117 -15.58 -1.58 -13.22
CA ASP A 117 -15.54 -3.03 -13.01
C ASP A 117 -14.18 -3.42 -12.39
N PHE A 118 -14.18 -3.53 -11.06
CA PHE A 118 -13.01 -3.87 -10.25
C PHE A 118 -13.17 -5.25 -9.62
N GLU A 119 -12.17 -6.09 -9.77
CA GLU A 119 -12.04 -7.27 -8.93
C GLU A 119 -11.23 -6.93 -7.68
N MET A 120 -11.85 -7.12 -6.51
CA MET A 120 -11.22 -6.82 -5.22
C MET A 120 -10.49 -8.04 -4.66
N THR A 121 -9.37 -7.80 -3.99
CA THR A 121 -8.69 -8.83 -3.22
C THR A 121 -9.55 -9.25 -2.03
N ASN A 122 -9.66 -10.55 -1.79
CA ASN A 122 -10.42 -11.08 -0.65
C ASN A 122 -9.64 -10.88 0.68
N ILE A 123 -9.66 -9.65 1.18
CA ILE A 123 -8.94 -9.28 2.43
C ILE A 123 -9.52 -10.02 3.63
N LEU A 124 -10.85 -10.18 3.71
CA LEU A 124 -11.47 -10.90 4.82
C LEU A 124 -10.98 -12.34 4.87
N GLY A 125 -10.91 -13.02 3.72
CA GLY A 125 -10.35 -14.37 3.65
C GLY A 125 -8.87 -14.43 4.06
N ILE A 126 -8.07 -13.39 3.79
CA ILE A 126 -6.69 -13.31 4.30
C ILE A 126 -6.71 -13.26 5.84
N LEU A 127 -7.54 -12.43 6.45
CA LEU A 127 -7.64 -12.28 7.90
C LEU A 127 -8.16 -13.56 8.57
N GLU A 128 -9.19 -14.20 8.02
CA GLU A 128 -9.74 -15.46 8.51
C GLU A 128 -8.72 -16.61 8.49
N ASN A 129 -7.93 -16.70 7.41
CA ASN A 129 -6.89 -17.73 7.25
C ASN A 129 -5.61 -17.43 8.06
N ASN A 130 -5.45 -16.22 8.60
CA ASN A 130 -4.27 -15.80 9.36
C ASN A 130 -4.68 -15.17 10.72
N PRO A 131 -5.22 -15.96 11.67
CA PRO A 131 -5.73 -15.46 12.95
C PRO A 131 -4.64 -14.86 13.86
N THR A 132 -3.38 -14.98 13.46
CA THR A 132 -2.24 -14.34 14.15
C THR A 132 -2.08 -12.87 13.84
N ILE A 133 -2.76 -12.35 12.80
CA ILE A 133 -2.75 -10.92 12.47
C ILE A 133 -3.45 -10.14 13.58
N LYS A 134 -2.74 -9.16 14.14
CA LYS A 134 -3.21 -8.28 15.22
C LYS A 134 -3.30 -6.83 14.81
N LYS A 135 -2.65 -6.45 13.71
CA LYS A 135 -2.66 -5.08 13.19
C LYS A 135 -2.90 -5.10 11.68
N VAL A 136 -3.78 -4.23 11.23
CA VAL A 136 -4.09 -3.98 9.81
C VAL A 136 -3.87 -2.50 9.53
N PHE A 137 -3.10 -2.20 8.50
CA PHE A 137 -2.84 -0.84 8.07
C PHE A 137 -3.23 -0.65 6.60
N PHE A 138 -4.02 0.38 6.31
CA PHE A 138 -4.29 0.80 4.94
C PHE A 138 -3.48 2.05 4.61
N THR A 139 -2.61 1.99 3.61
CA THR A 139 -1.64 3.05 3.29
C THR A 139 -2.24 4.17 2.45
N ARG A 140 -3.45 4.57 2.79
CA ARG A 140 -4.17 5.67 2.16
C ARG A 140 -5.12 6.30 3.17
N ASN A 141 -5.22 7.63 3.13
CA ASN A 141 -6.28 8.35 3.83
C ASN A 141 -7.62 8.16 3.12
N PRO A 142 -8.76 8.20 3.83
CA PRO A 142 -10.11 8.19 3.23
C PRO A 142 -10.30 9.31 2.20
N GLY A 143 -11.33 9.19 1.36
CA GLY A 143 -11.75 10.20 0.40
C GLY A 143 -11.88 9.71 -1.04
N VAL A 144 -11.89 8.39 -1.26
CA VAL A 144 -12.27 7.76 -2.55
C VAL A 144 -13.30 6.68 -2.24
N GLU A 145 -14.56 6.93 -2.60
CA GLU A 145 -15.72 6.12 -2.24
C GLU A 145 -15.53 4.62 -2.54
N LEU A 146 -14.95 4.30 -3.70
CA LEU A 146 -14.65 2.91 -4.08
C LEU A 146 -13.82 2.18 -3.01
N PHE A 147 -12.80 2.84 -2.47
CA PHE A 147 -11.93 2.24 -1.47
C PHE A 147 -12.54 2.32 -0.08
N ASP A 148 -13.17 3.45 0.23
CA ASP A 148 -13.73 3.72 1.55
C ASP A 148 -14.80 2.68 1.89
N ASN A 149 -15.68 2.32 0.94
CA ASN A 149 -16.70 1.27 1.11
C ASN A 149 -16.08 -0.11 1.42
N GLN A 150 -15.01 -0.47 0.73
CA GLN A 150 -14.32 -1.75 0.97
C GLN A 150 -13.58 -1.75 2.31
N ILE A 151 -12.95 -0.63 2.64
CA ILE A 151 -12.19 -0.47 3.88
C ILE A 151 -13.11 -0.44 5.10
N GLU A 152 -14.32 0.10 5.00
CA GLU A 152 -15.32 0.06 6.07
C GLU A 152 -15.65 -1.39 6.47
N ILE A 153 -15.88 -2.26 5.48
CA ILE A 153 -16.13 -3.69 5.72
C ILE A 153 -14.94 -4.36 6.44
N ILE A 154 -13.72 -4.04 6.01
CA ILE A 154 -12.49 -4.57 6.63
C ILE A 154 -12.33 -4.04 8.06
N HIS A 155 -12.59 -2.75 8.26
CA HIS A 155 -12.53 -2.11 9.58
C HIS A 155 -13.53 -2.73 10.56
N ASP A 156 -14.77 -2.95 10.12
CA ASP A 156 -15.80 -3.61 10.93
C ASP A 156 -15.41 -5.04 11.32
N PHE A 157 -14.84 -5.79 10.37
CA PHE A 157 -14.30 -7.12 10.68
C PHE A 157 -13.18 -7.03 11.73
N CYS A 158 -12.25 -6.09 11.59
CA CYS A 158 -11.16 -5.89 12.53
C CYS A 158 -11.69 -5.57 13.94
N ASN A 159 -12.66 -4.65 14.05
CA ASN A 159 -13.28 -4.28 15.31
C ASN A 159 -13.95 -5.49 16.00
N ASN A 160 -14.69 -6.29 15.25
CA ASN A 160 -15.39 -7.47 15.76
C ASN A 160 -14.44 -8.59 16.22
N ASN A 161 -13.20 -8.59 15.72
CA ASN A 161 -12.18 -9.61 16.03
C ASN A 161 -11.01 -9.10 16.91
N ASN A 162 -11.13 -7.90 17.49
CA ASN A 162 -10.08 -7.26 18.30
C ASN A 162 -8.75 -7.10 17.55
N ILE A 163 -8.81 -6.80 16.27
CA ILE A 163 -7.66 -6.49 15.42
C ILE A 163 -7.55 -4.97 15.33
N TYR A 164 -6.37 -4.43 15.64
CA TYR A 164 -6.13 -2.99 15.47
C TYR A 164 -6.16 -2.61 13.98
N PHE A 165 -6.92 -1.58 13.62
CA PHE A 165 -6.97 -1.04 12.27
C PHE A 165 -6.62 0.45 12.25
N SER A 166 -5.81 0.88 11.29
CA SER A 166 -5.55 2.30 11.09
C SER A 166 -5.23 2.65 9.63
N HIS A 167 -5.60 3.87 9.24
CA HIS A 167 -5.15 4.50 8.01
C HIS A 167 -3.76 5.11 8.21
N LEU A 168 -2.81 4.74 7.36
CA LEU A 168 -1.51 5.39 7.27
C LEU A 168 -1.52 6.41 6.13
N MET A 169 -0.77 7.47 6.27
CA MET A 169 -0.51 8.40 5.17
C MET A 169 0.12 7.64 3.99
N THR A 170 -0.33 7.94 2.76
CA THR A 170 0.30 7.35 1.58
C THR A 170 1.80 7.62 1.55
N PRO A 171 2.66 6.60 1.38
CA PRO A 171 4.10 6.77 1.36
C PRO A 171 4.64 7.28 0.02
N SER A 172 3.86 8.01 -0.73
CA SER A 172 4.21 8.52 -2.06
C SER A 172 4.68 9.98 -2.04
N LYS A 173 5.30 10.43 -3.12
CA LYS A 173 5.64 11.85 -3.31
C LYS A 173 4.44 12.79 -3.18
N ASN A 174 3.23 12.31 -3.37
CA ASN A 174 2.02 13.12 -3.24
C ASN A 174 1.76 13.57 -1.79
N ALA A 175 2.32 12.90 -0.78
CA ALA A 175 2.23 13.33 0.62
C ALA A 175 2.80 14.75 0.83
N ARG A 176 3.70 15.25 -0.06
CA ARG A 176 4.25 16.62 0.00
C ARG A 176 3.19 17.71 0.03
N PHE A 177 2.03 17.46 -0.56
CA PHE A 177 0.94 18.45 -0.56
C PHE A 177 0.34 18.66 0.85
N GLN A 178 0.55 17.70 1.75
CA GLN A 178 0.10 17.74 3.14
C GLN A 178 1.18 18.30 4.10
N MET A 179 2.42 18.45 3.63
CA MET A 179 3.52 18.99 4.46
C MET A 179 3.41 20.48 4.77
N ARG A 180 2.51 21.21 4.12
CA ARG A 180 2.40 22.66 4.29
C ARG A 180 2.09 23.00 5.75
N GLY A 181 3.01 23.75 6.39
CA GLY A 181 2.90 24.13 7.80
C GLY A 181 3.41 23.08 8.80
N TRP A 182 3.85 21.89 8.34
CA TRP A 182 4.42 20.89 9.23
C TRP A 182 5.76 21.36 9.80
N ASN A 183 5.86 21.35 11.13
CA ASN A 183 7.06 21.69 11.91
C ASN A 183 7.90 22.87 11.32
N PRO A 184 7.35 24.10 11.22
CA PRO A 184 8.01 25.21 10.57
C PRO A 184 9.31 25.63 11.25
N GLN A 185 9.53 25.23 12.52
CA GLN A 185 10.74 25.51 13.28
C GLN A 185 11.83 24.44 13.11
N MET A 186 11.53 23.33 12.42
CA MET A 186 12.50 22.27 12.17
C MET A 186 13.54 22.74 11.13
N PRO A 187 14.84 22.44 11.29
CA PRO A 187 15.85 22.69 10.27
C PRO A 187 15.44 22.10 8.91
N ASP A 188 15.73 22.79 7.81
CA ASP A 188 15.34 22.35 6.47
C ASP A 188 15.87 20.96 6.10
N LEU A 189 17.05 20.57 6.62
CA LEU A 189 17.63 19.25 6.40
C LEU A 189 16.74 18.12 6.96
N ASP A 190 16.14 18.36 8.14
CA ASP A 190 15.29 17.38 8.81
C ASP A 190 13.84 17.48 8.33
N ARG A 191 13.46 18.63 7.78
CA ARG A 191 12.14 18.94 7.25
C ARG A 191 11.97 18.39 5.84
N ASN A 192 12.08 17.07 5.69
CA ASN A 192 11.92 16.37 4.42
C ASN A 192 10.71 15.45 4.41
N LEU A 193 10.30 15.01 3.21
CA LEU A 193 9.10 14.22 3.02
C LEU A 193 9.15 12.86 3.73
N SER A 194 10.31 12.24 3.80
CA SER A 194 10.49 10.97 4.49
C SER A 194 10.22 11.09 5.99
N ASN A 195 10.73 12.15 6.63
CA ASN A 195 10.47 12.41 8.05
C ASN A 195 9.01 12.76 8.30
N PHE A 196 8.40 13.54 7.42
CA PHE A 196 6.98 13.87 7.51
C PHE A 196 6.09 12.61 7.47
N ILE A 197 6.34 11.70 6.52
CA ILE A 197 5.60 10.43 6.42
C ILE A 197 5.85 9.57 7.68
N TYR A 198 7.11 9.48 8.12
CA TYR A 198 7.47 8.70 9.29
C TYR A 198 6.75 9.17 10.57
N GLU A 199 6.74 10.48 10.85
CA GLU A 199 6.06 11.03 12.02
C GLU A 199 4.55 10.75 11.97
N ASN A 200 3.92 10.91 10.79
CA ASN A 200 2.50 10.58 10.61
C ASN A 200 2.18 9.09 10.81
N TRP A 201 3.12 8.21 10.49
CA TRP A 201 2.96 6.77 10.73
C TRP A 201 3.16 6.43 12.19
N LEU A 202 4.14 7.06 12.86
CA LEU A 202 4.49 6.79 14.25
C LEU A 202 3.30 6.96 15.18
N ASP A 203 2.50 8.01 14.99
CA ASP A 203 1.31 8.28 15.80
C ASP A 203 0.21 7.21 15.67
N LYS A 204 0.25 6.40 14.62
CA LYS A 204 -0.77 5.41 14.27
C LYS A 204 -0.28 3.96 14.34
N TRP A 205 1.01 3.76 14.55
CA TRP A 205 1.64 2.44 14.49
C TRP A 205 1.50 1.64 15.80
N ASN A 206 1.30 2.32 16.94
CA ASN A 206 1.32 1.73 18.29
C ASN A 206 -0.03 1.18 18.72
#